data_925a39a33f78422163907b768fe4631d
#
_entry.id   925a39a33f78422163907b768fe4631d
#
_cell.length_a   1.000
_cell.length_b   1.000
_cell.length_c   1.000
_cell.angle_alpha   90.00
_cell.angle_beta   90.00
_cell.angle_gamma   90.00
#
_symmetry.space_group_name_H-M   'P 1'
#
loop_
_entity.id
_entity.type
_entity.pdbx_description
1 polymer ?
#
loop_
_entity_poly.entity_id
_entity_poly.type
_entity_poly.pdbx_seq_one_letter_code
_entity_poly.pdbx_strand_id
1 'polypeptide(L)'
;DLGWREAAQWPSLFSDAAIDMSQGEISEPLRSGAGFHILKMIDRRGGGAEKVVTQYQVRHILVRADTLTSEEQARAEINRVHDQVDSGQLSFAEAAAEHSDDPGSGRQGGELGWVTPGEMVPEFEQMMVETPPGQLSPVFQSQFGWHFLRVEETREADMSDQFRELQARQALQKRRFDEELQTWLQEQRAEAYVDIRLQS
;
A
#
# COMPACT_ATOMS: atom_id res chain seq x y z
N ASP A 1 -13.68 -33.07 16.94
CA ASP A 1 -13.49 -31.62 16.86
C ASP A 1 -12.03 -31.28 17.07
N LEU A 2 -11.42 -30.58 16.11
CA LEU A 2 -10.00 -30.21 16.17
C LEU A 2 -9.79 -28.84 16.85
N GLY A 3 -10.89 -28.18 17.22
CA GLY A 3 -10.88 -26.85 17.81
C GLY A 3 -10.36 -25.78 16.86
N TRP A 4 -10.13 -24.58 17.42
CA TRP A 4 -9.54 -23.45 16.72
C TRP A 4 -8.03 -23.61 16.61
N ARG A 5 -7.50 -23.57 15.40
CA ARG A 5 -6.05 -23.60 15.13
C ARG A 5 -5.73 -22.70 13.96
N GLU A 6 -4.54 -22.13 13.99
CA GLU A 6 -4.01 -21.41 12.83
C GLU A 6 -3.68 -22.38 11.69
N ALA A 7 -3.91 -21.97 10.45
CA ALA A 7 -3.65 -22.80 9.27
C ALA A 7 -2.20 -23.32 9.24
N ALA A 8 -1.23 -22.52 9.69
CA ALA A 8 0.18 -22.89 9.78
C ALA A 8 0.48 -24.00 10.80
N GLN A 9 -0.44 -24.29 11.72
CA GLN A 9 -0.28 -25.35 12.73
C GLN A 9 -0.86 -26.69 12.27
N TRP A 10 -1.46 -26.73 11.09
CA TRP A 10 -2.03 -27.94 10.51
C TRP A 10 -1.06 -28.60 9.57
N PRO A 11 -1.13 -29.95 9.41
CA PRO A 11 -0.47 -30.62 8.31
C PRO A 11 -0.88 -29.98 6.97
N SER A 12 0.06 -29.80 6.04
CA SER A 12 -0.19 -29.16 4.75
C SER A 12 -1.39 -29.75 4.00
N LEU A 13 -1.56 -31.07 4.05
CA LEU A 13 -2.72 -31.77 3.47
C LEU A 13 -4.07 -31.19 3.95
N PHE A 14 -4.16 -30.80 5.21
CA PHE A 14 -5.41 -30.27 5.78
C PHE A 14 -5.54 -28.76 5.58
N SER A 15 -4.42 -28.02 5.69
CA SER A 15 -4.43 -26.58 5.44
C SER A 15 -4.76 -26.26 3.98
N ASP A 16 -4.18 -27.00 3.04
CA ASP A 16 -4.41 -26.82 1.61
C ASP A 16 -5.88 -27.12 1.23
N ALA A 17 -6.46 -28.16 1.81
CA ALA A 17 -7.88 -28.47 1.60
C ALA A 17 -8.82 -27.45 2.26
N ALA A 18 -8.45 -26.94 3.44
CA ALA A 18 -9.28 -26.00 4.20
C ALA A 18 -9.24 -24.57 3.67
N ILE A 19 -8.22 -24.18 2.87
CA ILE A 19 -8.01 -22.80 2.43
C ILE A 19 -9.16 -22.30 1.55
N ASP A 20 -9.70 -23.19 0.70
CA ASP A 20 -10.77 -22.88 -0.24
C ASP A 20 -12.17 -23.23 0.26
N MET A 21 -12.28 -23.89 1.44
CA MET A 21 -13.57 -24.33 1.98
C MET A 21 -14.37 -23.17 2.59
N SER A 22 -15.66 -23.13 2.26
CA SER A 22 -16.63 -22.21 2.88
C SER A 22 -17.12 -22.73 4.23
N GLN A 23 -17.66 -21.84 5.07
CA GLN A 23 -18.28 -22.23 6.34
C GLN A 23 -19.43 -23.24 6.11
N GLY A 24 -19.40 -24.35 6.82
CA GLY A 24 -20.35 -25.45 6.71
C GLY A 24 -20.00 -26.51 5.66
N GLU A 25 -19.01 -26.24 4.80
CA GLU A 25 -18.57 -27.13 3.73
C GLU A 25 -17.85 -28.37 4.28
N ILE A 26 -17.97 -29.49 3.53
CA ILE A 26 -17.31 -30.76 3.83
C ILE A 26 -16.33 -31.05 2.68
N SER A 27 -15.07 -31.35 3.02
CA SER A 27 -14.05 -31.66 2.04
C SER A 27 -14.30 -33.00 1.33
N GLU A 28 -13.68 -33.18 0.17
CA GLU A 28 -13.45 -34.50 -0.39
C GLU A 28 -12.62 -35.36 0.59
N PRO A 29 -12.64 -36.71 0.47
CA PRO A 29 -11.81 -37.58 1.28
C PRO A 29 -10.32 -37.33 1.02
N LEU A 30 -9.59 -36.89 2.05
CA LEU A 30 -8.14 -36.64 2.01
C LEU A 30 -7.38 -37.89 2.46
N ARG A 31 -6.40 -38.35 1.69
CA ARG A 31 -5.61 -39.52 2.03
C ARG A 31 -4.28 -39.14 2.67
N SER A 32 -4.01 -39.64 3.88
CA SER A 32 -2.72 -39.55 4.55
C SER A 32 -2.12 -40.92 4.83
N GLY A 33 -0.94 -40.98 5.42
CA GLY A 33 -0.34 -42.24 5.91
C GLY A 33 -1.13 -42.92 7.02
N ALA A 34 -1.99 -42.18 7.72
CA ALA A 34 -2.88 -42.70 8.80
C ALA A 34 -4.26 -43.15 8.30
N GLY A 35 -4.60 -42.93 7.00
CA GLY A 35 -5.87 -43.29 6.42
C GLY A 35 -6.57 -42.15 5.69
N PHE A 36 -7.90 -42.28 5.55
CA PHE A 36 -8.75 -41.26 4.93
C PHE A 36 -9.35 -40.33 5.97
N HIS A 37 -9.36 -39.02 5.64
CA HIS A 37 -9.90 -37.96 6.47
C HIS A 37 -10.93 -37.15 5.71
N ILE A 38 -11.95 -36.71 6.40
CA ILE A 38 -12.96 -35.75 5.91
C ILE A 38 -12.94 -34.55 6.85
N LEU A 39 -12.81 -33.38 6.30
CA LEU A 39 -12.86 -32.12 7.04
C LEU A 39 -14.25 -31.48 6.88
N LYS A 40 -14.74 -30.88 7.95
CA LYS A 40 -15.89 -29.97 7.89
C LYS A 40 -15.45 -28.61 8.43
N MET A 41 -15.58 -27.57 7.60
CA MET A 41 -15.35 -26.21 8.03
C MET A 41 -16.54 -25.76 8.89
N ILE A 42 -16.34 -25.70 10.21
CA ILE A 42 -17.40 -25.28 11.14
C ILE A 42 -17.49 -23.76 11.14
N ASP A 43 -16.35 -23.11 11.25
CA ASP A 43 -16.26 -21.65 11.23
C ASP A 43 -14.82 -21.24 10.88
N ARG A 44 -14.65 -20.03 10.33
CA ARG A 44 -13.34 -19.44 10.01
C ARG A 44 -13.18 -18.14 10.80
N ARG A 45 -12.19 -18.10 11.66
CA ARG A 45 -11.78 -16.90 12.39
C ARG A 45 -10.39 -16.48 11.89
N GLY A 46 -10.16 -15.19 11.74
CA GLY A 46 -8.84 -14.70 11.32
C GLY A 46 -8.64 -14.59 9.82
N GLY A 47 -9.67 -14.61 9.01
CA GLY A 47 -9.68 -13.75 7.85
C GLY A 47 -9.47 -12.34 8.42
N GLY A 48 -8.28 -11.74 8.24
CA GLY A 48 -7.93 -10.47 8.86
C GLY A 48 -9.11 -9.51 8.83
N ALA A 49 -9.27 -8.72 9.86
CA ALA A 49 -10.36 -7.73 9.92
C ALA A 49 -10.50 -7.11 8.55
N GLU A 50 -11.74 -7.09 8.01
CA GLU A 50 -12.01 -6.44 6.74
C GLU A 50 -11.26 -5.13 6.70
N LYS A 51 -10.34 -5.01 5.77
CA LYS A 51 -9.52 -3.81 5.62
C LYS A 51 -10.19 -2.93 4.57
N VAL A 52 -11.32 -2.38 4.95
CA VAL A 52 -11.98 -1.36 4.14
C VAL A 52 -11.22 -0.06 4.31
N VAL A 53 -10.79 0.53 3.21
CA VAL A 53 -10.10 1.82 3.16
C VAL A 53 -10.87 2.75 2.23
N THR A 54 -10.88 4.04 2.56
CA THR A 54 -11.37 5.07 1.65
C THR A 54 -10.30 5.32 0.59
N GLN A 55 -10.66 5.19 -0.68
CA GLN A 55 -9.85 5.59 -1.82
C GLN A 55 -10.38 6.92 -2.38
N TYR A 56 -9.47 7.71 -2.92
CA TYR A 56 -9.73 9.05 -3.46
C TYR A 56 -9.37 9.06 -4.95
N GLN A 57 -10.29 9.48 -5.80
CA GLN A 57 -9.95 9.78 -7.19
C GLN A 57 -9.46 11.22 -7.25
N VAL A 58 -8.18 11.40 -7.61
CA VAL A 58 -7.47 12.66 -7.44
C VAL A 58 -6.88 13.13 -8.77
N ARG A 59 -6.97 14.44 -8.97
CA ARG A 59 -6.15 15.19 -9.95
C ARG A 59 -5.27 16.15 -9.19
N HIS A 60 -4.04 16.37 -9.69
CA HIS A 60 -3.13 17.36 -9.11
C HIS A 60 -2.36 18.14 -10.17
N ILE A 61 -1.84 19.28 -9.74
CA ILE A 61 -0.89 20.09 -10.50
C ILE A 61 0.33 20.31 -9.61
N LEU A 62 1.51 20.14 -10.18
CA LEU A 62 2.80 20.34 -9.53
C LEU A 62 3.57 21.43 -10.27
N VAL A 63 4.08 22.42 -9.55
CA VAL A 63 5.10 23.36 -10.07
C VAL A 63 6.34 23.25 -9.21
N ARG A 64 7.47 22.98 -9.87
CA ARG A 64 8.76 22.77 -9.23
C ARG A 64 9.59 24.06 -9.21
N ALA A 65 10.31 24.26 -8.11
CA ALA A 65 11.45 25.16 -8.14
C ALA A 65 12.67 24.42 -8.69
N ASP A 66 13.42 25.05 -9.56
CA ASP A 66 14.65 24.53 -10.15
C ASP A 66 15.72 25.63 -10.30
N THR A 67 16.77 25.38 -11.10
CA THR A 67 17.83 26.34 -11.34
C THR A 67 17.39 27.60 -12.10
N LEU A 68 16.26 27.55 -12.80
CA LEU A 68 15.69 28.64 -13.60
C LEU A 68 14.49 29.30 -12.91
N THR A 69 13.77 28.54 -12.08
CA THR A 69 12.54 28.95 -11.39
C THR A 69 12.78 28.93 -9.88
N SER A 70 12.81 30.12 -9.26
CA SER A 70 12.96 30.21 -7.81
C SER A 70 11.70 29.68 -7.08
N GLU A 71 11.84 29.36 -5.80
CA GLU A 71 10.72 28.98 -4.91
C GLU A 71 9.57 30.00 -4.94
N GLU A 72 9.91 31.29 -4.93
CA GLU A 72 8.93 32.38 -4.97
C GLU A 72 8.18 32.41 -6.31
N GLN A 73 8.91 32.18 -7.41
CA GLN A 73 8.32 32.12 -8.74
C GLN A 73 7.41 30.88 -8.89
N ALA A 74 7.86 29.72 -8.44
CA ALA A 74 7.05 28.51 -8.46
C ALA A 74 5.76 28.66 -7.64
N ARG A 75 5.86 29.28 -6.44
CA ARG A 75 4.70 29.58 -5.61
C ARG A 75 3.76 30.60 -6.25
N ALA A 76 4.29 31.63 -6.89
CA ALA A 76 3.48 32.63 -7.58
C ALA A 76 2.73 32.01 -8.76
N GLU A 77 3.41 31.16 -9.53
CA GLU A 77 2.84 30.43 -10.68
C GLU A 77 1.71 29.50 -10.24
N ILE A 78 1.96 28.64 -9.23
CA ILE A 78 0.93 27.69 -8.78
C ILE A 78 -0.31 28.43 -8.24
N ASN A 79 -0.16 29.54 -7.51
CA ASN A 79 -1.28 30.34 -7.04
C ASN A 79 -2.07 30.94 -8.22
N ARG A 80 -1.38 31.47 -9.23
CA ARG A 80 -2.01 32.00 -10.45
C ARG A 80 -2.82 30.94 -11.17
N VAL A 81 -2.27 29.74 -11.33
CA VAL A 81 -2.94 28.60 -11.98
C VAL A 81 -4.14 28.14 -11.14
N HIS A 82 -3.99 28.08 -9.82
CA HIS A 82 -5.07 27.76 -8.90
C HIS A 82 -6.26 28.73 -9.07
N ASP A 83 -5.99 30.05 -9.06
CA ASP A 83 -7.02 31.07 -9.22
C ASP A 83 -7.73 30.98 -10.59
N GLN A 84 -7.02 30.65 -11.66
CA GLN A 84 -7.59 30.44 -13.00
C GLN A 84 -8.51 29.21 -13.04
N VAL A 85 -8.15 28.15 -12.34
CA VAL A 85 -8.99 26.94 -12.24
C VAL A 85 -10.19 27.21 -11.33
N ASP A 86 -10.00 27.87 -10.19
CA ASP A 86 -11.07 28.19 -9.25
C ASP A 86 -12.12 29.14 -9.85
N SER A 87 -11.67 30.13 -10.64
CA SER A 87 -12.57 31.05 -11.36
C SER A 87 -13.21 30.43 -12.62
N GLY A 88 -12.82 29.22 -13.02
CA GLY A 88 -13.31 28.57 -14.21
C GLY A 88 -12.75 29.13 -15.54
N GLN A 89 -11.69 29.94 -15.49
CA GLN A 89 -10.99 30.44 -16.70
C GLN A 89 -10.27 29.33 -17.44
N LEU A 90 -9.73 28.35 -16.70
CA LEU A 90 -9.16 27.12 -17.24
C LEU A 90 -9.85 25.92 -16.60
N SER A 91 -10.05 24.87 -17.38
CA SER A 91 -10.38 23.59 -16.77
C SER A 91 -9.15 23.01 -16.06
N PHE A 92 -9.37 22.15 -15.06
CA PHE A 92 -8.27 21.51 -14.34
C PHE A 92 -7.33 20.74 -15.30
N ALA A 93 -7.90 20.08 -16.31
CA ALA A 93 -7.13 19.28 -17.27
C ALA A 93 -6.26 20.15 -18.17
N GLU A 94 -6.77 21.30 -18.65
CA GLU A 94 -5.98 22.27 -19.44
C GLU A 94 -4.85 22.85 -18.58
N ALA A 95 -5.18 23.30 -17.36
CA ALA A 95 -4.18 23.83 -16.44
C ALA A 95 -3.07 22.82 -16.12
N ALA A 96 -3.42 21.54 -15.91
CA ALA A 96 -2.45 20.50 -15.68
C ALA A 96 -1.55 20.25 -16.90
N ALA A 97 -2.15 20.20 -18.11
CA ALA A 97 -1.40 19.97 -19.34
C ALA A 97 -0.42 21.11 -19.69
N GLU A 98 -0.76 22.35 -19.33
CA GLU A 98 0.03 23.54 -19.66
C GLU A 98 1.06 23.87 -18.56
N HIS A 99 0.77 23.64 -17.28
CA HIS A 99 1.54 24.17 -16.16
C HIS A 99 2.08 23.10 -15.20
N SER A 100 1.66 21.83 -15.32
CA SER A 100 2.16 20.81 -14.39
C SER A 100 3.51 20.27 -14.81
N ASP A 101 4.47 20.32 -13.88
CA ASP A 101 5.80 19.71 -14.00
C ASP A 101 5.80 18.21 -13.65
N ASP A 102 4.62 17.61 -13.36
CA ASP A 102 4.55 16.18 -13.14
C ASP A 102 4.56 15.41 -14.47
N PRO A 103 5.64 14.65 -14.75
CA PRO A 103 5.76 13.93 -16.02
C PRO A 103 4.78 12.78 -16.16
N GLY A 104 4.24 12.28 -15.02
CA GLY A 104 3.32 11.14 -15.00
C GLY A 104 1.89 11.54 -15.32
N SER A 105 1.39 12.60 -14.72
CA SER A 105 -0.03 12.98 -14.81
C SER A 105 -0.28 14.28 -15.55
N GLY A 106 0.68 15.20 -15.65
CA GLY A 106 0.47 16.53 -16.22
C GLY A 106 -0.22 16.49 -17.59
N ARG A 107 0.32 15.72 -18.55
CA ARG A 107 -0.25 15.57 -19.90
C ARG A 107 -1.57 14.80 -19.94
N GLN A 108 -1.94 14.14 -18.87
CA GLN A 108 -3.19 13.39 -18.70
C GLN A 108 -4.21 14.19 -17.88
N GLY A 109 -4.09 15.53 -17.87
CA GLY A 109 -5.00 16.40 -17.14
C GLY A 109 -4.84 16.31 -15.62
N GLY A 110 -3.65 15.95 -15.13
CA GLY A 110 -3.32 15.84 -13.73
C GLY A 110 -3.85 14.58 -13.02
N GLU A 111 -4.38 13.60 -13.77
CA GLU A 111 -5.08 12.45 -13.22
C GLU A 111 -4.11 11.44 -12.58
N LEU A 112 -4.32 11.15 -11.29
CA LEU A 112 -3.60 10.12 -10.53
C LEU A 112 -4.39 8.81 -10.39
N GLY A 113 -5.67 8.82 -10.79
CA GLY A 113 -6.57 7.70 -10.57
C GLY A 113 -7.00 7.55 -9.11
N TRP A 114 -7.27 6.31 -8.71
CA TRP A 114 -7.65 5.99 -7.34
C TRP A 114 -6.42 5.84 -6.46
N VAL A 115 -6.32 6.69 -5.46
CA VAL A 115 -5.22 6.76 -4.49
C VAL A 115 -5.69 6.25 -3.14
N THR A 116 -4.87 5.41 -2.52
CA THR A 116 -5.10 4.90 -1.16
C THR A 116 -4.22 5.68 -0.17
N PRO A 117 -4.71 6.07 1.03
CA PRO A 117 -3.88 6.63 2.08
C PRO A 117 -2.66 5.75 2.38
N GLY A 118 -1.48 6.35 2.49
CA GLY A 118 -0.19 5.67 2.63
C GLY A 118 0.60 5.50 1.33
N GLU A 119 0.03 5.82 0.16
CA GLU A 119 0.72 5.75 -1.13
C GLU A 119 1.43 7.06 -1.50
N MET A 120 1.04 8.17 -0.88
CA MET A 120 1.55 9.51 -1.18
C MET A 120 2.42 10.05 -0.04
N VAL A 121 3.16 11.13 -0.32
CA VAL A 121 3.90 11.84 0.73
C VAL A 121 2.93 12.48 1.72
N PRO A 122 3.34 12.63 3.01
CA PRO A 122 2.43 13.02 4.09
C PRO A 122 1.67 14.33 3.82
N GLU A 123 2.32 15.32 3.24
CA GLU A 123 1.73 16.63 2.96
C GLU A 123 0.62 16.52 1.89
N PHE A 124 0.84 15.69 0.87
CA PHE A 124 -0.15 15.43 -0.16
C PHE A 124 -1.33 14.63 0.38
N GLU A 125 -1.05 13.60 1.16
CA GLU A 125 -2.09 12.76 1.78
C GLU A 125 -2.98 13.57 2.71
N GLN A 126 -2.39 14.43 3.54
CA GLN A 126 -3.16 15.32 4.41
C GLN A 126 -4.14 16.18 3.61
N MET A 127 -3.67 16.86 2.58
CA MET A 127 -4.52 17.70 1.73
C MET A 127 -5.59 16.91 1.00
N MET A 128 -5.25 15.70 0.52
CA MET A 128 -6.20 14.81 -0.14
C MET A 128 -7.35 14.40 0.78
N VAL A 129 -7.04 14.06 2.03
CA VAL A 129 -8.04 13.61 3.01
C VAL A 129 -8.90 14.79 3.51
N GLU A 130 -8.30 15.97 3.66
CA GLU A 130 -8.99 17.18 4.14
C GLU A 130 -9.85 17.85 3.05
N THR A 131 -9.61 17.56 1.75
CA THR A 131 -10.34 18.18 0.64
C THR A 131 -11.64 17.44 0.34
N PRO A 132 -12.81 18.09 0.46
CA PRO A 132 -14.08 17.46 0.11
C PRO A 132 -14.16 17.14 -1.40
N PRO A 133 -14.87 16.07 -1.79
CA PRO A 133 -15.09 15.73 -3.19
C PRO A 133 -15.70 16.90 -3.99
N GLY A 134 -15.19 17.11 -5.19
CA GLY A 134 -15.58 18.20 -6.09
C GLY A 134 -14.91 19.54 -5.81
N GLN A 135 -14.11 19.68 -4.76
CA GLN A 135 -13.45 20.93 -4.39
C GLN A 135 -11.95 20.91 -4.72
N LEU A 136 -11.39 22.12 -4.85
CA LEU A 136 -9.95 22.34 -4.92
C LEU A 136 -9.36 22.43 -3.50
N SER A 137 -8.17 21.86 -3.31
CA SER A 137 -7.40 22.11 -2.09
C SER A 137 -6.78 23.51 -2.12
N PRO A 138 -6.41 24.06 -0.97
CA PRO A 138 -5.42 25.14 -0.92
C PRO A 138 -4.12 24.73 -1.60
N VAL A 139 -3.33 25.73 -2.01
CA VAL A 139 -1.95 25.50 -2.47
C VAL A 139 -1.09 25.07 -1.28
N PHE A 140 -0.33 23.98 -1.44
CA PHE A 140 0.56 23.45 -0.41
C PHE A 140 1.91 23.04 -0.99
N GLN A 141 2.90 22.84 -0.12
CA GLN A 141 4.25 22.46 -0.51
C GLN A 141 4.57 21.04 -0.05
N SER A 142 5.30 20.30 -0.88
CA SER A 142 5.94 19.03 -0.55
C SER A 142 7.41 19.05 -0.93
N GLN A 143 8.11 17.95 -0.69
CA GLN A 143 9.50 17.78 -1.14
C GLN A 143 9.67 17.86 -2.68
N PHE A 144 8.60 17.74 -3.45
CA PHE A 144 8.64 17.77 -4.93
C PHE A 144 8.36 19.15 -5.50
N GLY A 145 7.82 20.08 -4.72
CA GLY A 145 7.47 21.45 -5.15
C GLY A 145 6.12 21.90 -4.58
N TRP A 146 5.50 22.83 -5.27
CA TRP A 146 4.21 23.39 -4.93
C TRP A 146 3.09 22.66 -5.67
N HIS A 147 2.02 22.36 -4.93
CA HIS A 147 0.87 21.59 -5.42
C HIS A 147 -0.44 22.28 -5.10
N PHE A 148 -1.45 21.95 -5.87
CA PHE A 148 -2.83 21.86 -5.43
C PHE A 148 -3.49 20.64 -6.09
N LEU A 149 -4.55 20.16 -5.49
CA LEU A 149 -5.27 18.98 -5.97
C LEU A 149 -6.78 19.20 -5.99
N ARG A 150 -7.47 18.34 -6.69
CA ARG A 150 -8.92 18.18 -6.63
C ARG A 150 -9.25 16.73 -6.37
N VAL A 151 -10.07 16.48 -5.37
CA VAL A 151 -10.69 15.18 -5.16
C VAL A 151 -11.95 15.12 -6.02
N GLU A 152 -11.98 14.25 -7.01
CA GLU A 152 -13.15 14.07 -7.89
C GLU A 152 -14.23 13.26 -7.18
N GLU A 153 -13.83 12.14 -6.59
CA GLU A 153 -14.72 11.17 -5.98
C GLU A 153 -14.00 10.40 -4.86
N THR A 154 -14.78 9.83 -3.94
CA THR A 154 -14.29 8.89 -2.93
C THR A 154 -15.08 7.59 -3.00
N ARG A 155 -14.42 6.47 -2.67
CA ARG A 155 -15.08 5.18 -2.54
C ARG A 155 -14.50 4.38 -1.37
N GLU A 156 -15.28 3.45 -0.86
CA GLU A 156 -14.78 2.40 0.01
C GLU A 156 -14.29 1.22 -0.83
N ALA A 157 -13.10 0.74 -0.55
CA ALA A 157 -12.52 -0.43 -1.21
C ALA A 157 -12.09 -1.45 -0.16
N ASP A 158 -12.51 -2.70 -0.34
CA ASP A 158 -12.02 -3.81 0.47
C ASP A 158 -10.62 -4.22 -0.03
N MET A 159 -9.62 -3.94 0.77
CA MET A 159 -8.21 -4.22 0.52
C MET A 159 -7.72 -5.45 1.32
N SER A 160 -8.64 -6.24 1.89
CA SER A 160 -8.31 -7.35 2.79
C SER A 160 -7.38 -8.37 2.15
N ASP A 161 -7.61 -8.72 0.88
CA ASP A 161 -6.77 -9.67 0.14
C ASP A 161 -5.38 -9.14 -0.12
N GLN A 162 -5.27 -7.90 -0.56
CA GLN A 162 -3.98 -7.26 -0.82
C GLN A 162 -3.17 -7.10 0.46
N PHE A 163 -3.83 -6.79 1.57
CA PHE A 163 -3.20 -6.69 2.87
C PHE A 163 -2.68 -8.06 3.37
N ARG A 164 -3.46 -9.12 3.16
CA ARG A 164 -3.04 -10.50 3.47
C ARG A 164 -1.83 -10.91 2.63
N GLU A 165 -1.86 -10.63 1.33
CA GLU A 165 -0.73 -10.91 0.44
C GLU A 165 0.53 -10.16 0.86
N LEU A 166 0.40 -8.87 1.18
CA LEU A 166 1.53 -8.05 1.66
C LEU A 166 2.11 -8.60 2.96
N GLN A 167 1.27 -8.95 3.94
CA GLN A 167 1.71 -9.56 5.20
C GLN A 167 2.41 -10.91 4.97
N ALA A 168 1.85 -11.76 4.12
CA ALA A 168 2.46 -13.04 3.77
C ALA A 168 3.82 -12.85 3.10
N ARG A 169 3.94 -11.90 2.18
CA ARG A 169 5.20 -11.55 1.50
C ARG A 169 6.24 -11.04 2.49
N GLN A 170 5.87 -10.15 3.39
CA GLN A 170 6.76 -9.63 4.44
C GLN A 170 7.21 -10.74 5.39
N ALA A 171 6.32 -11.63 5.81
CA ALA A 171 6.66 -12.77 6.66
C ALA A 171 7.65 -13.73 5.97
N LEU A 172 7.44 -14.00 4.67
CA LEU A 172 8.37 -14.82 3.88
C LEU A 172 9.73 -14.15 3.71
N GLN A 173 9.78 -12.85 3.43
CA GLN A 173 11.04 -12.10 3.33
C GLN A 173 11.81 -12.12 4.64
N LYS A 174 11.12 -11.87 5.76
CA LYS A 174 11.73 -11.93 7.09
C LYS A 174 12.32 -13.32 7.38
N ARG A 175 11.54 -14.38 7.12
CA ARG A 175 12.03 -15.75 7.34
C ARG A 175 13.24 -16.07 6.50
N ARG A 176 13.24 -15.72 5.20
CA ARG A 176 14.40 -15.91 4.32
C ARG A 176 15.62 -15.13 4.82
N PHE A 177 15.43 -13.89 5.22
CA PHE A 177 16.52 -13.09 5.78
C PHE A 177 17.10 -13.73 7.04
N ASP A 178 16.24 -14.19 7.96
CA ASP A 178 16.68 -14.85 9.20
C ASP A 178 17.44 -16.17 8.88
N GLU A 179 16.98 -16.97 7.93
CA GLU A 179 17.64 -18.20 7.49
C GLU A 179 19.00 -17.90 6.82
N GLU A 180 19.07 -16.93 5.92
CA GLU A 180 20.31 -16.51 5.25
C GLU A 180 21.32 -15.92 6.25
N LEU A 181 20.82 -15.10 7.19
CA LEU A 181 21.66 -14.55 8.25
C LEU A 181 22.27 -15.65 9.14
N GLN A 182 21.50 -16.65 9.52
CA GLN A 182 22.00 -17.78 10.31
C GLN A 182 23.05 -18.59 9.54
N THR A 183 22.82 -18.84 8.26
CA THR A 183 23.78 -19.54 7.39
C THR A 183 25.08 -18.74 7.26
N TRP A 184 24.97 -17.43 6.99
CA TRP A 184 26.13 -16.54 6.90
C TRP A 184 26.91 -16.47 8.21
N LEU A 185 26.22 -16.37 9.35
CA LEU A 185 26.89 -16.39 10.67
C LEU A 185 27.61 -17.71 10.94
N GLN A 186 27.06 -18.84 10.50
CA GLN A 186 27.72 -20.15 10.63
C GLN A 186 28.98 -20.22 9.76
N GLU A 187 28.90 -19.77 8.50
CA GLU A 187 30.04 -19.69 7.60
C GLU A 187 31.15 -18.78 8.18
N GLN A 188 30.79 -17.59 8.63
CA GLN A 188 31.78 -16.67 9.24
C GLN A 188 32.43 -17.26 10.50
N ARG A 189 31.67 -17.99 11.33
CA ARG A 189 32.26 -18.69 12.49
C ARG A 189 33.17 -19.86 12.12
N ALA A 190 32.89 -20.53 11.02
CA ALA A 190 33.73 -21.63 10.53
C ALA A 190 35.05 -21.12 9.95
N GLU A 191 35.08 -19.94 9.37
CA GLU A 191 36.24 -19.28 8.77
C GLU A 191 37.08 -18.48 9.78
N ALA A 192 36.43 -17.98 10.86
CA ALA A 192 37.10 -17.14 11.87
C ALA A 192 37.69 -17.95 13.03
N TYR A 193 38.87 -17.54 13.49
CA TYR A 193 39.39 -18.02 14.78
C TYR A 193 38.62 -17.33 15.91
N VAL A 194 37.82 -18.11 16.67
CA VAL A 194 37.02 -17.58 17.78
C VAL A 194 37.67 -17.96 19.11
N ASP A 195 38.26 -17.00 19.83
CA ASP A 195 38.78 -17.17 21.19
C ASP A 195 37.74 -16.63 22.21
N ILE A 196 37.06 -17.54 22.92
CA ILE A 196 36.05 -17.17 23.93
C ILE A 196 36.75 -17.12 25.32
N ARG A 197 37.06 -15.91 25.78
CA ARG A 197 37.62 -15.70 27.13
C ARG A 197 36.47 -15.46 28.12
N LEU A 198 36.03 -16.51 28.78
CA LEU A 198 35.12 -16.37 29.93
C LEU A 198 35.91 -15.82 31.12
N GLN A 199 35.55 -14.62 31.60
CA GLN A 199 36.03 -14.10 32.85
C GLN A 199 35.30 -14.86 33.98
N SER A 200 36.05 -15.59 34.77
CA SER A 200 35.58 -16.23 36.00
C SER A 200 35.53 -15.25 37.16
#